data_c7c2027e560c121b1e4e31da3cacb80b
#
_entry.id   c7c2027e560c121b1e4e31da3cacb80b
#
_cell.length_a   1.000
_cell.length_b   1.000
_cell.length_c   1.000
_cell.angle_alpha   90.00
_cell.angle_beta   90.00
_cell.angle_gamma   90.00
#
_symmetry.space_group_name_H-M   'P 1'
#
loop_
_entity.id
_entity.type
_entity.pdbx_description
1 polymer ?
#
loop_
_entity_poly.entity_id
_entity_poly.type
_entity_poly.pdbx_seq_one_letter_code
_entity_poly.pdbx_strand_id
1 'polypeptide(L)'
;YGVTLVLLYSISTLYHSVQARMKGVMRKLDHLSIYLLIAGSYTPFCLVTLRGPWGWSLFGIVWGLAVLGMLQEIKPRSEARVLSLVIYALMGWIVLVAVKPLLAALGTAGFIWLAAGGVMYTVGIVFFVYDTRYRHWHGIWHVFVMAGSLLHFVAISFYVL
;
A
#
# COMPACT_ATOMS: atom_id res chain seq x y z
N TYR A 1 -6.23 -8.28 -4.10
CA TYR A 1 -5.01 -7.57 -4.50
C TYR A 1 -5.09 -7.05 -5.95
N GLY A 2 -5.29 -7.92 -6.95
CA GLY A 2 -5.30 -7.50 -8.36
C GLY A 2 -6.27 -6.36 -8.66
N VAL A 3 -7.49 -6.43 -8.13
CA VAL A 3 -8.49 -5.36 -8.30
C VAL A 3 -8.00 -4.03 -7.71
N THR A 4 -7.45 -4.04 -6.52
CA THR A 4 -6.95 -2.80 -5.86
C THR A 4 -5.71 -2.24 -6.57
N LEU A 5 -4.89 -3.10 -7.16
CA LEU A 5 -3.75 -2.74 -7.99
C LEU A 5 -4.20 -2.00 -9.27
N VAL A 6 -5.13 -2.58 -10.02
CA VAL A 6 -5.69 -1.95 -11.23
C VAL A 6 -6.36 -0.63 -10.88
N LEU A 7 -7.14 -0.59 -9.79
CA LEU A 7 -7.82 0.61 -9.32
C LEU A 7 -6.83 1.74 -9.04
N LEU A 8 -5.77 1.48 -8.26
CA LEU A 8 -4.76 2.48 -7.92
C LEU A 8 -4.10 3.05 -9.18
N TYR A 9 -3.58 2.20 -10.07
CA TYR A 9 -2.86 2.70 -11.25
C TYR A 9 -3.79 3.41 -12.24
N SER A 10 -5.06 2.99 -12.36
CA SER A 10 -6.06 3.70 -13.18
C SER A 10 -6.35 5.09 -12.62
N ILE A 11 -6.61 5.20 -11.31
CA ILE A 11 -6.90 6.49 -10.65
C ILE A 11 -5.66 7.39 -10.71
N SER A 12 -4.46 6.86 -10.44
CA SER A 12 -3.23 7.64 -10.47
C SER A 12 -2.94 8.17 -11.87
N THR A 13 -3.12 7.36 -12.90
CA THR A 13 -2.99 7.80 -14.30
C THR A 13 -3.98 8.92 -14.62
N LEU A 14 -5.24 8.77 -14.23
CA LEU A 14 -6.26 9.81 -14.41
C LEU A 14 -5.90 11.09 -13.65
N TYR A 15 -5.45 10.98 -12.39
CA TYR A 15 -5.02 12.13 -11.60
C TYR A 15 -3.92 12.93 -12.30
N HIS A 16 -2.94 12.26 -12.88
CA HIS A 16 -1.84 12.93 -13.59
C HIS A 16 -2.25 13.49 -14.96
N SER A 17 -3.28 12.95 -15.58
CA SER A 17 -3.78 13.34 -16.91
C SER A 17 -4.80 14.49 -16.90
N VAL A 18 -5.59 14.65 -15.81
CA VAL A 18 -6.65 15.66 -15.76
C VAL A 18 -6.14 17.05 -15.40
N GLN A 19 -6.86 18.06 -15.92
CA GLN A 19 -6.55 19.49 -15.69
C GLN A 19 -7.46 20.11 -14.61
N ALA A 20 -7.04 21.28 -14.13
CA ALA A 20 -7.56 22.15 -13.07
C ALA A 20 -8.84 21.74 -12.31
N ARG A 21 -10.00 21.65 -12.96
CA ARG A 21 -11.31 21.49 -12.28
C ARG A 21 -11.47 20.17 -11.54
N MET A 22 -10.98 19.07 -12.12
CA MET A 22 -11.09 17.72 -11.55
C MET A 22 -9.86 17.32 -10.69
N LYS A 23 -8.78 18.10 -10.73
CA LYS A 23 -7.50 17.78 -10.07
C LYS A 23 -7.65 17.53 -8.57
N GLY A 24 -8.49 18.30 -7.89
CA GLY A 24 -8.71 18.17 -6.45
C GLY A 24 -9.41 16.87 -6.07
N VAL A 25 -10.42 16.47 -6.85
CA VAL A 25 -11.16 15.22 -6.64
C VAL A 25 -10.27 14.02 -6.96
N MET A 26 -9.61 14.03 -8.12
CA MET A 26 -8.72 12.94 -8.54
C MET A 26 -7.58 12.73 -7.57
N ARG A 27 -7.00 13.79 -7.00
CA ARG A 27 -5.99 13.68 -5.97
C ARG A 27 -6.49 12.97 -4.70
N LYS A 28 -7.71 13.28 -4.25
CA LYS A 28 -8.30 12.57 -3.09
C LYS A 28 -8.49 11.09 -3.41
N LEU A 29 -9.01 10.78 -4.58
CA LEU A 29 -9.18 9.39 -5.02
C LEU A 29 -7.85 8.65 -5.12
N ASP A 30 -6.81 9.30 -5.63
CA ASP A 30 -5.45 8.76 -5.70
C ASP A 30 -4.93 8.40 -4.31
N HIS A 31 -5.05 9.29 -3.32
CA HIS A 31 -4.68 9.01 -1.93
C HIS A 31 -5.53 7.89 -1.29
N LEU A 32 -6.85 7.88 -1.54
CA LEU A 32 -7.73 6.82 -1.05
C LEU A 32 -7.34 5.45 -1.61
N SER A 33 -6.93 5.41 -2.88
CA SER A 33 -6.55 4.16 -3.53
C SER A 33 -5.27 3.54 -2.95
N ILE A 34 -4.39 4.32 -2.31
CA ILE A 34 -3.21 3.81 -1.60
C ILE A 34 -3.63 2.95 -0.39
N TYR A 35 -4.60 3.43 0.42
CA TYR A 35 -5.14 2.63 1.53
C TYR A 35 -5.73 1.30 1.04
N LEU A 36 -6.47 1.37 -0.07
CA LEU A 36 -7.07 0.17 -0.67
C LEU A 36 -6.01 -0.78 -1.21
N LEU A 37 -4.92 -0.28 -1.81
CA LEU A 37 -3.82 -1.13 -2.27
C LEU A 37 -3.14 -1.82 -1.10
N ILE A 38 -2.82 -1.09 -0.02
CA ILE A 38 -2.17 -1.67 1.16
C ILE A 38 -3.08 -2.76 1.76
N ALA A 39 -4.35 -2.47 2.04
CA ALA A 39 -5.27 -3.46 2.59
C ALA A 39 -5.52 -4.64 1.62
N GLY A 40 -5.61 -4.36 0.33
CA GLY A 40 -5.75 -5.36 -0.71
C GLY A 40 -4.54 -6.28 -0.83
N SER A 41 -3.31 -5.78 -0.60
CA SER A 41 -2.10 -6.61 -0.59
C SER A 41 -2.05 -7.57 0.60
N TYR A 42 -2.58 -7.20 1.75
CA TYR A 42 -2.71 -8.09 2.92
C TYR A 42 -3.74 -9.19 2.73
N THR A 43 -4.81 -8.92 1.98
CA THR A 43 -5.98 -9.80 1.88
C THR A 43 -5.61 -11.25 1.52
N PRO A 44 -4.83 -11.56 0.47
CA PRO A 44 -4.47 -12.93 0.14
C PRO A 44 -3.63 -13.60 1.23
N PHE A 45 -2.68 -12.89 1.84
CA PHE A 45 -1.88 -13.45 2.95
C PHE A 45 -2.74 -13.76 4.18
N CYS A 46 -3.69 -12.88 4.50
CA CYS A 46 -4.57 -13.07 5.66
C CYS A 46 -5.57 -14.21 5.44
N LEU A 47 -6.21 -14.27 4.28
CA LEU A 47 -7.32 -15.20 4.04
C LEU A 47 -6.89 -16.57 3.50
N VAL A 48 -5.75 -16.64 2.80
CA VAL A 48 -5.25 -17.86 2.18
C VAL A 48 -4.07 -18.45 2.96
N THR A 49 -3.05 -17.64 3.25
CA THR A 49 -1.81 -18.11 3.88
C THR A 49 -1.96 -18.31 5.38
N LEU A 50 -2.38 -17.29 6.12
CA LEU A 50 -2.42 -17.33 7.59
C LEU A 50 -3.62 -18.10 8.13
N ARG A 51 -4.78 -17.98 7.46
CA ARG A 51 -6.07 -18.56 7.87
C ARG A 51 -6.36 -18.47 9.39
N GLY A 52 -7.58 -18.78 9.82
CA GLY A 52 -7.94 -18.82 11.25
C GLY A 52 -7.78 -17.47 11.99
N PRO A 53 -7.58 -17.49 13.32
CA PRO A 53 -7.60 -16.28 14.16
C PRO A 53 -6.56 -15.23 13.77
N TRP A 54 -5.35 -15.63 13.40
CA TRP A 54 -4.29 -14.72 12.95
C TRP A 54 -4.68 -13.97 11.67
N GLY A 55 -5.16 -14.73 10.68
CA GLY A 55 -5.57 -14.15 9.39
C GLY A 55 -6.72 -13.15 9.55
N TRP A 56 -7.78 -13.54 10.24
CA TRP A 56 -8.94 -12.67 10.45
C TRP A 56 -8.63 -11.45 11.31
N SER A 57 -7.80 -11.58 12.36
CA SER A 57 -7.39 -10.45 13.20
C SER A 57 -6.60 -9.42 12.40
N LEU A 58 -5.57 -9.88 11.65
CA LEU A 58 -4.74 -9.00 10.84
C LEU A 58 -5.55 -8.35 9.71
N PHE A 59 -6.43 -9.11 9.05
CA PHE A 59 -7.36 -8.60 8.05
C PHE A 59 -8.24 -7.48 8.60
N GLY A 60 -8.89 -7.71 9.77
CA GLY A 60 -9.76 -6.72 10.40
C GLY A 60 -9.01 -5.45 10.81
N ILE A 61 -7.80 -5.59 11.37
CA ILE A 61 -6.97 -4.45 11.77
C ILE A 61 -6.56 -3.62 10.55
N VAL A 62 -6.05 -4.27 9.50
CA VAL A 62 -5.55 -3.55 8.31
C VAL A 62 -6.69 -2.87 7.55
N TRP A 63 -7.83 -3.54 7.35
CA TRP A 63 -9.00 -2.92 6.71
C TRP A 63 -9.63 -1.84 7.60
N GLY A 64 -9.63 -2.02 8.93
CA GLY A 64 -10.06 -0.98 9.87
C GLY A 64 -9.20 0.28 9.78
N LEU A 65 -7.87 0.11 9.76
CA LEU A 65 -6.93 1.23 9.56
C LEU A 65 -7.11 1.88 8.18
N ALA A 66 -7.38 1.11 7.13
CA ALA A 66 -7.66 1.64 5.80
C ALA A 66 -8.91 2.53 5.82
N VAL A 67 -10.00 2.08 6.44
CA VAL A 67 -11.25 2.87 6.57
C VAL A 67 -10.98 4.16 7.36
N LEU A 68 -10.28 4.08 8.49
CA LEU A 68 -9.93 5.26 9.29
C LEU A 68 -9.05 6.24 8.51
N GLY A 69 -8.07 5.72 7.77
CA GLY A 69 -7.21 6.52 6.90
C GLY A 69 -7.98 7.19 5.76
N MET A 70 -8.92 6.48 5.15
CA MET A 70 -9.79 7.05 4.11
C MET A 70 -10.70 8.15 4.68
N LEU A 71 -11.27 7.96 5.85
CA LEU A 71 -12.13 8.96 6.51
C LEU A 71 -11.36 10.24 6.85
N GLN A 72 -10.10 10.13 7.26
CA GLN A 72 -9.29 11.32 7.55
C GLN A 72 -8.94 12.15 6.30
N GLU A 73 -8.89 11.55 5.10
CA GLU A 73 -8.65 12.27 3.83
C GLU A 73 -9.82 13.22 3.45
N ILE A 74 -10.99 13.06 4.09
CA ILE A 74 -12.13 13.96 3.90
C ILE A 74 -11.84 15.33 4.51
N LYS A 75 -11.00 15.40 5.57
CA LYS A 75 -10.65 16.63 6.30
C LYS A 75 -9.77 17.60 5.46
N PRO A 76 -9.76 18.91 5.80
CA PRO A 76 -8.89 19.88 5.13
C PRO A 76 -7.40 19.57 5.34
N ARG A 77 -6.60 19.87 4.37
CA ARG A 77 -5.30 19.27 4.01
C ARG A 77 -4.04 19.67 4.78
N SER A 78 -4.02 20.68 5.62
CA SER A 78 -2.75 21.13 6.22
C SER A 78 -2.09 20.11 7.16
N GLU A 79 -2.89 19.26 7.79
CA GLU A 79 -2.42 18.21 8.71
C GLU A 79 -2.51 16.79 8.13
N ALA A 80 -3.27 16.62 7.04
CA ALA A 80 -3.60 15.30 6.48
C ALA A 80 -2.39 14.56 5.91
N ARG A 81 -1.41 15.25 5.31
CA ARG A 81 -0.29 14.58 4.61
C ARG A 81 0.59 13.76 5.54
N VAL A 82 0.97 14.33 6.69
CA VAL A 82 1.82 13.62 7.67
C VAL A 82 1.06 12.45 8.28
N LEU A 83 -0.20 12.67 8.64
CA LEU A 83 -1.04 11.62 9.22
C LEU A 83 -1.26 10.47 8.24
N SER A 84 -1.53 10.76 6.96
CA SER A 84 -1.64 9.72 5.93
C SER A 84 -0.38 8.88 5.82
N LEU A 85 0.81 9.51 5.79
CA LEU A 85 2.09 8.81 5.74
C LEU A 85 2.31 7.91 6.96
N VAL A 86 1.96 8.39 8.16
CA VAL A 86 2.04 7.59 9.39
C VAL A 86 1.12 6.37 9.31
N ILE A 87 -0.13 6.54 8.85
CA ILE A 87 -1.06 5.44 8.70
C ILE A 87 -0.56 4.44 7.63
N TYR A 88 -0.05 4.91 6.47
CA TYR A 88 0.53 4.03 5.46
C TYR A 88 1.69 3.22 6.01
N ALA A 89 2.60 3.87 6.76
CA ALA A 89 3.73 3.18 7.37
C ALA A 89 3.27 2.15 8.41
N LEU A 90 2.34 2.51 9.29
CA LEU A 90 1.76 1.58 10.28
C LEU A 90 1.10 0.39 9.59
N MET A 91 0.26 0.63 8.59
CA MET A 91 -0.38 -0.43 7.81
C MET A 91 0.65 -1.32 7.10
N GLY A 92 1.69 -0.74 6.50
CA GLY A 92 2.71 -1.50 5.78
C GLY A 92 3.57 -2.39 6.69
N TRP A 93 3.85 -1.94 7.91
CA TRP A 93 4.74 -2.65 8.85
C TRP A 93 4.03 -3.50 9.89
N ILE A 94 2.70 -3.47 9.98
CA ILE A 94 1.95 -4.32 10.91
C ILE A 94 2.15 -5.82 10.64
N VAL A 95 2.59 -6.18 9.43
CA VAL A 95 2.99 -7.55 9.06
C VAL A 95 4.07 -8.13 9.99
N LEU A 96 4.87 -7.29 10.64
CA LEU A 96 5.93 -7.72 11.57
C LEU A 96 5.39 -8.51 12.76
N VAL A 97 4.14 -8.27 13.20
CA VAL A 97 3.53 -9.07 14.28
C VAL A 97 3.26 -10.51 13.86
N ALA A 98 3.15 -10.76 12.56
CA ALA A 98 2.86 -12.06 11.97
C ALA A 98 4.08 -12.68 11.22
N VAL A 99 5.31 -12.17 11.44
CA VAL A 99 6.52 -12.66 10.74
C VAL A 99 6.72 -14.16 10.89
N LYS A 100 6.62 -14.68 12.12
CA LYS A 100 6.83 -16.12 12.39
C LYS A 100 5.82 -16.99 11.63
N PRO A 101 4.51 -16.81 11.75
CA PRO A 101 3.55 -17.62 11.01
C PRO A 101 3.63 -17.40 9.48
N LEU A 102 3.94 -16.20 9.01
CA LEU A 102 4.14 -15.94 7.59
C LEU A 102 5.37 -16.67 7.02
N LEU A 103 6.51 -16.60 7.72
CA LEU A 103 7.73 -17.30 7.31
C LEU A 103 7.51 -18.82 7.29
N ALA A 104 6.80 -19.37 8.27
CA ALA A 104 6.47 -20.80 8.32
C ALA A 104 5.57 -21.23 7.17
N ALA A 105 4.61 -20.37 6.75
CA ALA A 105 3.64 -20.70 5.73
C ALA A 105 4.16 -20.45 4.29
N LEU A 106 4.89 -19.35 4.06
CA LEU A 106 5.43 -18.96 2.74
C LEU A 106 6.78 -19.60 2.43
N GLY A 107 7.47 -20.11 3.45
CA GLY A 107 8.88 -20.47 3.33
C GLY A 107 9.77 -19.24 3.13
N THR A 108 11.09 -19.46 3.16
CA THR A 108 12.09 -18.38 3.06
C THR A 108 11.97 -17.62 1.74
N ALA A 109 11.79 -18.31 0.62
CA ALA A 109 11.71 -17.66 -0.69
C ALA A 109 10.50 -16.73 -0.82
N GLY A 110 9.29 -17.20 -0.47
CA GLY A 110 8.08 -16.37 -0.51
C GLY A 110 8.17 -15.18 0.44
N PHE A 111 8.75 -15.38 1.63
CA PHE A 111 8.95 -14.31 2.59
C PHE A 111 9.95 -13.25 2.09
N ILE A 112 11.02 -13.64 1.38
CA ILE A 112 11.97 -12.69 0.77
C ILE A 112 11.27 -11.79 -0.26
N TRP A 113 10.43 -12.35 -1.13
CA TRP A 113 9.65 -11.56 -2.10
C TRP A 113 8.73 -10.55 -1.42
N LEU A 114 8.01 -10.99 -0.38
CA LEU A 114 7.14 -10.13 0.42
C LEU A 114 7.93 -9.00 1.10
N ALA A 115 9.04 -9.34 1.77
CA ALA A 115 9.88 -8.37 2.47
C ALA A 115 10.53 -7.37 1.51
N ALA A 116 11.04 -7.84 0.37
CA ALA A 116 11.62 -6.98 -0.67
C ALA A 116 10.58 -5.97 -1.19
N GLY A 117 9.33 -6.38 -1.40
CA GLY A 117 8.24 -5.46 -1.77
C GLY A 117 8.00 -4.38 -0.72
N GLY A 118 7.96 -4.76 0.57
CA GLY A 118 7.83 -3.83 1.69
C GLY A 118 8.99 -2.83 1.78
N VAL A 119 10.23 -3.29 1.52
CA VAL A 119 11.41 -2.41 1.45
C VAL A 119 11.29 -1.40 0.31
N MET A 120 10.86 -1.83 -0.89
CA MET A 120 10.65 -0.91 -2.02
C MET A 120 9.64 0.19 -1.68
N TYR A 121 8.49 -0.16 -1.11
CA TYR A 121 7.52 0.85 -0.67
C TYR A 121 8.10 1.80 0.38
N THR A 122 8.86 1.28 1.34
CA THR A 122 9.47 2.09 2.41
C THR A 122 10.51 3.07 1.86
N VAL A 123 11.39 2.61 0.98
CA VAL A 123 12.36 3.49 0.30
C VAL A 123 11.64 4.54 -0.55
N GLY A 124 10.55 4.15 -1.22
CA GLY A 124 9.70 5.05 -1.98
C GLY A 124 9.16 6.21 -1.16
N ILE A 125 8.81 5.99 0.12
CA ILE A 125 8.30 7.06 1.01
C ILE A 125 9.28 8.21 1.13
N VAL A 126 10.59 7.97 1.13
CA VAL A 126 11.61 9.02 1.20
C VAL A 126 11.47 9.99 0.02
N PHE A 127 11.30 9.45 -1.19
CA PHE A 127 11.11 10.26 -2.39
C PHE A 127 9.78 11.02 -2.37
N PHE A 128 8.73 10.43 -1.83
CA PHE A 128 7.44 11.09 -1.66
C PHE A 128 7.47 12.23 -0.64
N VAL A 129 8.19 12.07 0.48
CA VAL A 129 8.31 13.12 1.51
C VAL A 129 8.98 14.37 0.96
N TYR A 130 9.98 14.21 0.11
CA TYR A 130 10.77 15.30 -0.44
C TYR A 130 10.40 15.69 -1.88
N ASP A 131 9.29 15.18 -2.44
CA ASP A 131 8.88 15.41 -3.82
C ASP A 131 8.54 16.88 -4.15
N THR A 132 8.20 17.68 -3.12
CA THR A 132 7.98 19.12 -3.25
C THR A 132 9.28 19.93 -3.33
N ARG A 133 10.40 19.35 -2.85
CA ARG A 133 11.70 20.02 -2.83
C ARG A 133 12.56 19.72 -4.05
N TYR A 134 12.47 18.48 -4.57
CA TYR A 134 13.31 18.01 -5.66
C TYR A 134 12.47 17.65 -6.88
N ARG A 135 12.87 18.19 -8.05
CA ARG A 135 12.24 17.88 -9.32
C ARG A 135 12.36 16.37 -9.63
N HIS A 136 11.32 15.79 -10.22
CA HIS A 136 11.24 14.37 -10.60
C HIS A 136 11.14 13.33 -9.44
N TRP A 137 11.29 13.73 -8.17
CA TRP A 137 11.22 12.78 -7.05
C TRP A 137 9.86 12.09 -6.94
N HIS A 138 8.79 12.77 -7.28
CA HIS A 138 7.46 12.17 -7.35
C HIS A 138 7.40 11.03 -8.38
N GLY A 139 8.03 11.20 -9.56
CA GLY A 139 8.15 10.13 -10.56
C GLY A 139 8.99 8.94 -10.06
N ILE A 140 10.10 9.20 -9.35
CA ILE A 140 10.93 8.16 -8.74
C ILE A 140 10.12 7.39 -7.71
N TRP A 141 9.32 8.07 -6.88
CA TRP A 141 8.42 7.41 -5.92
C TRP A 141 7.47 6.42 -6.63
N HIS A 142 6.87 6.81 -7.76
CA HIS A 142 6.02 5.88 -8.53
C HIS A 142 6.79 4.64 -9.02
N VAL A 143 8.06 4.77 -9.40
CA VAL A 143 8.89 3.62 -9.79
C VAL A 143 9.06 2.65 -8.61
N PHE A 144 9.32 3.15 -7.41
CA PHE A 144 9.41 2.33 -6.20
C PHE A 144 8.08 1.66 -5.85
N VAL A 145 6.96 2.37 -6.00
CA VAL A 145 5.62 1.79 -5.80
C VAL A 145 5.34 0.67 -6.80
N MET A 146 5.67 0.86 -8.07
CA MET A 146 5.54 -0.19 -9.09
C MET A 146 6.42 -1.41 -8.80
N ALA A 147 7.68 -1.17 -8.40
CA ALA A 147 8.59 -2.26 -8.02
C ALA A 147 8.05 -3.04 -6.82
N GLY A 148 7.59 -2.36 -5.76
CA GLY A 148 6.96 -3.00 -4.61
C GLY A 148 5.72 -3.81 -4.99
N SER A 149 4.87 -3.26 -5.85
CA SER A 149 3.69 -3.96 -6.36
C SER A 149 4.04 -5.21 -7.16
N LEU A 150 5.06 -5.15 -8.02
CA LEU A 150 5.52 -6.31 -8.78
C LEU A 150 6.05 -7.42 -7.86
N LEU A 151 6.86 -7.06 -6.87
CA LEU A 151 7.41 -8.02 -5.90
C LEU A 151 6.30 -8.68 -5.07
N HIS A 152 5.31 -7.93 -4.63
CA HIS A 152 4.13 -8.48 -3.95
C HIS A 152 3.27 -9.34 -4.89
N PHE A 153 3.14 -8.95 -6.16
CA PHE A 153 2.45 -9.77 -7.16
C PHE A 153 3.12 -11.14 -7.33
N VAL A 154 4.46 -11.17 -7.42
CA VAL A 154 5.23 -12.41 -7.48
C VAL A 154 5.03 -13.23 -6.21
N ALA A 155 5.14 -12.61 -5.02
CA ALA A 155 4.91 -13.29 -3.75
C ALA A 155 3.51 -13.94 -3.69
N ILE A 156 2.47 -13.23 -4.11
CA ILE A 156 1.09 -13.72 -4.09
C ILE A 156 0.88 -14.83 -5.14
N SER A 157 1.34 -14.62 -6.36
CA SER A 157 1.05 -15.55 -7.47
C SER A 157 1.78 -16.89 -7.37
N PHE A 158 2.97 -16.92 -6.76
CA PHE A 158 3.80 -18.12 -6.71
C PHE A 158 3.88 -18.77 -5.32
N TYR A 159 3.49 -18.08 -4.25
CA TYR A 159 3.65 -18.58 -2.89
C TYR A 159 2.37 -18.55 -2.05
N VAL A 160 1.28 -17.91 -2.55
CA VAL A 160 0.00 -17.83 -1.85
C VAL A 160 -1.10 -18.55 -2.61
N LEU A 161 -1.17 -18.39 -3.94
CA LEU A 161 -2.15 -19.02 -4.82
C LEU A 161 -1.59 -20.28 -5.47
#